data_db290a5bda5ad602ead4ab4482c68484
#
_entry.id   db290a5bda5ad602ead4ab4482c68484
#
_cell.length_a   1.000
_cell.length_b   1.000
_cell.length_c   1.000
_cell.angle_alpha   90.00
_cell.angle_beta   90.00
_cell.angle_gamma   90.00
#
_symmetry.space_group_name_H-M   'P 1'
#
loop_
_entity.id
_entity.type
_entity.pdbx_description
1 polymer ?
#
loop_
_entity_poly.entity_id
_entity_poly.type
_entity_poly.pdbx_seq_one_letter_code
_entity_poly.pdbx_strand_id
1 'polypeptide(L)'
;MIYNDSKQIYGAPKIAHVMQKQGDIISECTVSVYMRQMGIQDCWVKHYTVTTCSSDFNAALVNILQERFNPEEPDRVWCSDITYIWTAEGFVYLESIMDLFSRKIIAWNLARNLDIAGIIKILKEAKQHRNPGQLLVIHSDRGCQYVSQAYIKETAKMRRSYSKKGYPWDNACIESFHSLIKREWLNRFKIQNYQQAYVLVFEYIYNTLRIHSHCQYMSPNDYEKLYADFQKHNMCSGI
;
A
#
# COMPACT_ATOMS: atom_id res chain seq x y z
N MET A 1 16.44 -4.79 19.82
CA MET A 1 16.67 -6.04 19.04
C MET A 1 15.75 -6.04 17.86
N ILE A 2 16.25 -6.34 16.65
CA ILE A 2 15.61 -6.15 15.33
C ILE A 2 14.13 -6.57 15.27
N TYR A 3 13.78 -7.73 15.86
CA TYR A 3 12.40 -8.21 15.89
C TYR A 3 11.47 -7.27 16.67
N ASN A 4 11.85 -6.82 17.84
CA ASN A 4 11.06 -5.89 18.66
C ASN A 4 11.02 -4.49 18.05
N ASP A 5 12.14 -4.00 17.50
CA ASP A 5 12.25 -2.70 16.86
C ASP A 5 11.35 -2.60 15.62
N SER A 6 11.15 -3.73 14.93
CA SER A 6 10.19 -3.87 13.84
C SER A 6 8.73 -4.03 14.31
N LYS A 7 8.43 -3.83 15.59
CA LYS A 7 7.11 -4.13 16.20
C LYS A 7 6.67 -5.58 15.93
N GLN A 8 7.62 -6.52 15.93
CA GLN A 8 7.41 -7.95 15.71
C GLN A 8 6.83 -8.32 14.34
N ILE A 9 7.14 -7.53 13.31
CA ILE A 9 6.63 -7.70 11.93
C ILE A 9 7.61 -8.49 11.07
N TYR A 10 8.92 -8.41 11.36
CA TYR A 10 9.94 -9.00 10.48
C TYR A 10 10.06 -10.50 10.67
N GLY A 11 9.96 -11.26 9.57
CA GLY A 11 10.36 -12.64 9.47
C GLY A 11 11.85 -12.80 9.16
N ALA A 12 12.31 -14.05 9.09
CA ALA A 12 13.73 -14.39 8.91
C ALA A 12 14.44 -13.66 7.75
N PRO A 13 13.86 -13.50 6.54
CA PRO A 13 14.54 -12.79 5.45
C PRO A 13 14.87 -11.34 5.78
N LYS A 14 13.93 -10.61 6.37
CA LYS A 14 14.13 -9.19 6.72
C LYS A 14 15.10 -9.02 7.88
N ILE A 15 15.01 -9.89 8.89
CA ILE A 15 15.94 -9.90 10.03
C ILE A 15 17.35 -10.18 9.55
N ALA A 16 17.55 -11.22 8.70
CA ALA A 16 18.85 -11.55 8.13
C ALA A 16 19.43 -10.37 7.35
N HIS A 17 18.62 -9.71 6.52
CA HIS A 17 19.04 -8.54 5.77
C HIS A 17 19.51 -7.40 6.69
N VAL A 18 18.78 -7.09 7.75
CA VAL A 18 19.16 -6.04 8.71
C VAL A 18 20.47 -6.41 9.44
N MET A 19 20.63 -7.67 9.88
CA MET A 19 21.86 -8.15 10.51
C MET A 19 23.06 -8.06 9.55
N GLN A 20 22.91 -8.51 8.32
CA GLN A 20 23.95 -8.42 7.28
C GLN A 20 24.38 -6.96 7.03
N LYS A 21 23.43 -6.02 7.03
CA LYS A 21 23.69 -4.59 6.91
C LYS A 21 24.47 -4.02 8.12
N GLN A 22 24.34 -4.66 9.28
CA GLN A 22 25.10 -4.32 10.49
C GLN A 22 26.50 -5.00 10.55
N GLY A 23 26.83 -5.81 9.52
CA GLY A 23 28.12 -6.49 9.39
C GLY A 23 28.11 -7.95 9.84
N ASP A 24 26.98 -8.50 10.25
CA ASP A 24 26.88 -9.92 10.65
C ASP A 24 26.90 -10.83 9.42
N ILE A 25 27.67 -11.91 9.51
CA ILE A 25 27.71 -12.98 8.48
C ILE A 25 26.68 -14.04 8.88
N ILE A 26 25.44 -13.88 8.44
CA ILE A 26 24.34 -14.78 8.80
C ILE A 26 23.45 -15.05 7.58
N SER A 27 22.94 -16.28 7.46
CA SER A 27 21.97 -16.66 6.44
C SER A 27 20.52 -16.55 6.94
N GLU A 28 19.57 -16.41 6.02
CA GLU A 28 18.12 -16.46 6.33
C GLU A 28 17.73 -17.77 7.02
N CYS A 29 18.32 -18.89 6.58
CA CYS A 29 18.08 -20.21 7.18
C CYS A 29 18.52 -20.24 8.65
N THR A 30 19.69 -19.67 8.97
CA THR A 30 20.21 -19.59 10.33
C THR A 30 19.30 -18.74 11.21
N VAL A 31 18.86 -17.58 10.73
CA VAL A 31 17.91 -16.72 11.43
C VAL A 31 16.58 -17.45 11.67
N SER A 32 16.08 -18.19 10.68
CA SER A 32 14.85 -18.97 10.81
C SER A 32 14.94 -20.02 11.93
N VAL A 33 16.10 -20.69 12.05
CA VAL A 33 16.36 -21.65 13.12
C VAL A 33 16.33 -20.96 14.49
N TYR A 34 17.04 -19.83 14.63
CA TYR A 34 17.06 -19.08 15.89
C TYR A 34 15.69 -18.53 16.26
N MET A 35 14.93 -18.00 15.32
CA MET A 35 13.53 -17.56 15.57
C MET A 35 12.69 -18.70 16.13
N ARG A 36 12.79 -19.91 15.56
CA ARG A 36 12.08 -21.10 16.04
C ARG A 36 12.51 -21.51 17.45
N GLN A 37 13.80 -21.49 17.74
CA GLN A 37 14.33 -21.81 19.07
C GLN A 37 13.87 -20.81 20.14
N MET A 38 13.72 -19.54 19.77
CA MET A 38 13.22 -18.48 20.64
C MET A 38 11.68 -18.41 20.71
N GLY A 39 10.95 -19.29 20.03
CA GLY A 39 9.49 -19.26 19.96
C GLY A 39 8.94 -18.05 19.22
N ILE A 40 9.75 -17.42 18.37
CA ILE A 40 9.37 -16.24 17.57
C ILE A 40 8.81 -16.71 16.24
N GLN A 41 7.61 -16.24 15.89
CA GLN A 41 6.98 -16.53 14.61
C GLN A 41 6.65 -15.23 13.90
N ASP A 42 6.81 -15.22 12.57
CA ASP A 42 6.31 -14.14 11.73
C ASP A 42 4.79 -14.26 11.50
N CYS A 43 4.19 -13.19 10.99
CA CYS A 43 2.76 -13.12 10.73
C CYS A 43 2.39 -13.85 9.42
N TRP A 44 2.27 -15.19 9.41
CA TRP A 44 1.94 -15.99 8.22
C TRP A 44 0.45 -15.97 7.84
N VAL A 45 0.15 -16.16 6.54
CA VAL A 45 -1.18 -16.02 5.92
C VAL A 45 -2.01 -17.30 6.03
N LYS A 46 -3.30 -17.18 6.40
CA LYS A 46 -4.35 -18.14 6.02
C LYS A 46 -4.99 -17.72 4.69
N HIS A 47 -5.41 -18.71 3.89
CA HIS A 47 -5.97 -18.53 2.54
C HIS A 47 -7.08 -17.48 2.42
N TYR A 48 -7.07 -16.79 1.28
CA TYR A 48 -7.97 -15.73 0.84
C TYR A 48 -9.37 -16.24 0.48
N THR A 49 -10.41 -15.50 0.82
CA THR A 49 -11.80 -15.74 0.39
C THR A 49 -12.23 -14.60 -0.54
N VAL A 50 -12.71 -14.93 -1.73
CA VAL A 50 -13.22 -13.96 -2.72
C VAL A 50 -14.58 -13.43 -2.26
N THR A 51 -14.71 -12.10 -2.09
CA THR A 51 -15.92 -11.45 -1.56
C THR A 51 -16.57 -10.43 -2.49
N THR A 52 -16.16 -10.32 -3.77
CA THR A 52 -16.64 -9.25 -4.65
C THR A 52 -17.72 -9.78 -5.61
N CYS A 53 -18.98 -9.37 -5.40
CA CYS A 53 -20.03 -9.43 -6.42
C CYS A 53 -19.96 -8.17 -7.27
N SER A 54 -19.48 -8.27 -8.50
CA SER A 54 -19.45 -7.13 -9.44
C SER A 54 -20.75 -7.09 -10.24
N SER A 55 -21.46 -5.97 -10.19
CA SER A 55 -22.53 -5.65 -11.13
C SER A 55 -21.96 -5.35 -12.53
N ASP A 56 -22.71 -5.73 -13.56
CA ASP A 56 -22.33 -5.55 -14.97
C ASP A 56 -22.41 -4.06 -15.39
N PHE A 57 -21.38 -3.28 -15.07
CA PHE A 57 -21.25 -1.92 -15.55
C PHE A 57 -20.10 -1.79 -16.56
N ASN A 58 -20.49 -1.55 -17.82
CA ASN A 58 -19.75 -1.02 -18.98
C ASN A 58 -18.47 -1.73 -19.47
N ALA A 59 -18.56 -2.19 -20.72
CA ALA A 59 -17.46 -2.61 -21.59
C ALA A 59 -16.41 -1.50 -21.88
N ALA A 60 -16.69 -0.25 -21.52
CA ALA A 60 -15.83 0.92 -21.79
C ALA A 60 -14.71 1.16 -20.76
N LEU A 61 -14.66 0.38 -19.65
CA LEU A 61 -13.63 0.55 -18.62
C LEU A 61 -12.35 -0.18 -19.04
N VAL A 62 -11.34 0.56 -19.46
CA VAL A 62 -10.10 0.02 -20.02
C VAL A 62 -9.07 -0.21 -18.90
N ASN A 63 -8.37 -1.35 -18.94
CA ASN A 63 -7.17 -1.58 -18.15
C ASN A 63 -5.95 -1.01 -18.92
N ILE A 64 -5.54 0.20 -18.57
CA ILE A 64 -4.34 0.83 -19.14
C ILE A 64 -3.07 0.30 -18.47
N LEU A 65 -3.16 -0.05 -17.20
CA LEU A 65 -2.01 -0.50 -16.40
C LEU A 65 -1.44 -1.83 -16.89
N GLN A 66 -2.32 -2.80 -17.23
CA GLN A 66 -1.92 -4.11 -17.79
C GLN A 66 -0.79 -4.78 -16.98
N GLU A 67 -0.94 -4.82 -15.65
CA GLU A 67 0.02 -5.40 -14.70
C GLU A 67 1.43 -4.77 -14.72
N ARG A 68 1.60 -3.59 -15.32
CA ARG A 68 2.86 -2.83 -15.30
C ARG A 68 3.03 -2.12 -13.96
N PHE A 69 3.27 -2.90 -12.92
CA PHE A 69 3.30 -2.40 -11.54
C PHE A 69 4.59 -1.69 -11.13
N ASN A 70 5.60 -1.60 -12.00
CA ASN A 70 6.90 -1.06 -11.66
C ASN A 70 7.24 0.17 -12.55
N PRO A 71 6.60 1.32 -12.31
CA PRO A 71 6.99 2.56 -12.98
C PRO A 71 8.40 2.97 -12.57
N GLU A 72 9.12 3.65 -13.47
CA GLU A 72 10.51 4.07 -13.25
C GLU A 72 10.63 5.35 -12.40
N GLU A 73 9.53 6.08 -12.23
CA GLU A 73 9.50 7.37 -11.53
C GLU A 73 8.28 7.46 -10.61
N PRO A 74 8.37 8.26 -9.54
CA PRO A 74 7.21 8.60 -8.72
C PRO A 74 6.12 9.31 -9.53
N ASP A 75 4.88 9.18 -9.06
CA ASP A 75 3.72 9.89 -9.61
C ASP A 75 3.40 9.59 -11.08
N ARG A 76 3.84 8.42 -11.58
CA ARG A 76 3.42 7.90 -12.90
C ARG A 76 2.18 7.02 -12.80
N VAL A 77 2.08 6.23 -11.75
CA VAL A 77 0.94 5.34 -11.52
C VAL A 77 0.56 5.35 -10.05
N TRP A 78 -0.66 5.73 -9.77
CA TRP A 78 -1.28 5.56 -8.46
C TRP A 78 -2.33 4.46 -8.52
N CYS A 79 -2.40 3.63 -7.47
CA CYS A 79 -3.49 2.69 -7.26
C CYS A 79 -4.36 3.16 -6.11
N SER A 80 -5.68 3.05 -6.27
CA SER A 80 -6.66 3.36 -5.21
C SER A 80 -7.54 2.15 -4.95
N ASP A 81 -7.80 1.88 -3.68
CA ASP A 81 -8.67 0.78 -3.27
C ASP A 81 -9.25 1.03 -1.88
N ILE A 82 -10.31 0.30 -1.55
CA ILE A 82 -11.02 0.37 -0.27
C ILE A 82 -10.98 -0.99 0.39
N THR A 83 -10.60 -1.03 1.65
CA THR A 83 -10.73 -2.25 2.45
C THR A 83 -11.51 -1.99 3.71
N TYR A 84 -12.18 -3.00 4.25
CA TYR A 84 -12.92 -2.90 5.50
C TYR A 84 -12.09 -3.40 6.68
N ILE A 85 -12.30 -2.78 7.84
CA ILE A 85 -11.74 -3.17 9.13
C ILE A 85 -12.92 -3.45 10.07
N TRP A 86 -12.90 -4.62 10.71
CA TRP A 86 -13.91 -4.99 11.67
C TRP A 86 -13.64 -4.34 13.03
N THR A 87 -14.69 -3.75 13.62
CA THR A 87 -14.69 -3.26 15.00
C THR A 87 -15.89 -3.82 15.76
N ALA A 88 -15.91 -3.73 17.08
CA ALA A 88 -17.05 -4.16 17.87
C ALA A 88 -18.34 -3.35 17.57
N GLU A 89 -18.20 -2.14 16.99
CA GLU A 89 -19.32 -1.29 16.56
C GLU A 89 -19.74 -1.56 15.09
N GLY A 90 -19.06 -2.47 14.38
CA GLY A 90 -19.30 -2.78 12.96
C GLY A 90 -18.11 -2.47 12.07
N PHE A 91 -18.32 -2.50 10.76
CA PHE A 91 -17.26 -2.22 9.79
C PHE A 91 -16.93 -0.72 9.69
N VAL A 92 -15.64 -0.42 9.55
CA VAL A 92 -15.13 0.85 9.08
C VAL A 92 -14.30 0.61 7.82
N TYR A 93 -14.17 1.61 6.98
CA TYR A 93 -13.60 1.49 5.63
C TYR A 93 -12.32 2.29 5.52
N LEU A 94 -11.22 1.60 5.21
CA LEU A 94 -9.94 2.22 4.93
C LEU A 94 -9.82 2.43 3.42
N GLU A 95 -9.84 3.67 3.02
CA GLU A 95 -9.62 4.15 1.66
C GLU A 95 -8.17 4.57 1.52
N SER A 96 -7.49 4.12 0.47
CA SER A 96 -6.05 4.34 0.32
C SER A 96 -5.67 4.66 -1.11
N ILE A 97 -4.65 5.51 -1.28
CA ILE A 97 -3.96 5.72 -2.55
C ILE A 97 -2.48 5.38 -2.35
N MET A 98 -1.96 4.53 -3.22
CA MET A 98 -0.58 4.09 -3.26
C MET A 98 0.11 4.57 -4.53
N ASP A 99 1.31 5.12 -4.41
CA ASP A 99 2.23 5.30 -5.53
C ASP A 99 2.95 3.98 -5.84
N LEU A 100 2.83 3.50 -7.07
CA LEU A 100 3.42 2.21 -7.44
C LEU A 100 4.95 2.24 -7.57
N PHE A 101 5.58 3.38 -7.72
CA PHE A 101 7.04 3.48 -7.77
C PHE A 101 7.67 3.00 -6.46
N SER A 102 7.22 3.54 -5.35
CA SER A 102 7.78 3.29 -4.02
C SER A 102 6.90 2.39 -3.14
N ARG A 103 5.71 2.01 -3.62
CA ARG A 103 4.66 1.38 -2.81
C ARG A 103 4.17 2.27 -1.65
N LYS A 104 4.49 3.54 -1.64
CA LYS A 104 4.12 4.50 -0.60
C LYS A 104 2.62 4.77 -0.59
N ILE A 105 2.01 4.72 0.58
CA ILE A 105 0.66 5.22 0.78
C ILE A 105 0.73 6.74 0.86
N ILE A 106 0.26 7.41 -0.18
CA ILE A 106 0.36 8.87 -0.35
C ILE A 106 -0.82 9.63 0.24
N ALA A 107 -1.97 8.97 0.34
CA ALA A 107 -3.14 9.46 1.07
C ALA A 107 -3.98 8.29 1.56
N TRP A 108 -4.67 8.49 2.69
CA TRP A 108 -5.62 7.54 3.23
C TRP A 108 -6.70 8.24 4.05
N ASN A 109 -7.86 7.61 4.16
CA ASN A 109 -8.95 8.04 5.01
C ASN A 109 -9.60 6.82 5.65
N LEU A 110 -10.06 6.96 6.88
CA LEU A 110 -10.91 5.97 7.53
C LEU A 110 -12.32 6.53 7.58
N ALA A 111 -13.30 5.80 7.04
CA ALA A 111 -14.68 6.20 6.95
C ALA A 111 -15.59 5.23 7.73
N ARG A 112 -16.70 5.75 8.26
CA ARG A 112 -17.76 4.91 8.89
C ARG A 112 -18.68 4.31 7.83
N ASN A 113 -18.82 4.97 6.70
CA ASN A 113 -19.68 4.55 5.59
C ASN A 113 -18.88 4.46 4.31
N LEU A 114 -19.31 3.56 3.44
CA LEU A 114 -18.71 3.36 2.12
C LEU A 114 -19.34 4.34 1.13
N ASP A 115 -18.84 5.56 1.07
CA ASP A 115 -19.30 6.61 0.16
C ASP A 115 -18.18 7.18 -0.72
N ILE A 116 -18.55 7.99 -1.69
CA ILE A 116 -17.59 8.60 -2.62
C ILE A 116 -16.82 9.77 -1.99
N ALA A 117 -17.33 10.39 -0.94
CA ALA A 117 -16.75 11.60 -0.37
C ALA A 117 -15.35 11.37 0.17
N GLY A 118 -15.12 10.20 0.79
CA GLY A 118 -13.81 9.79 1.29
C GLY A 118 -12.79 9.63 0.16
N ILE A 119 -13.16 8.96 -0.93
CA ILE A 119 -12.29 8.81 -2.10
C ILE A 119 -11.93 10.16 -2.73
N ILE A 120 -12.90 11.07 -2.86
CA ILE A 120 -12.63 12.42 -3.37
C ILE A 120 -11.70 13.19 -2.45
N LYS A 121 -11.88 13.04 -1.13
CA LYS A 121 -11.01 13.66 -0.12
C LYS A 121 -9.55 13.21 -0.31
N ILE A 122 -9.29 11.90 -0.30
CA ILE A 122 -7.93 11.38 -0.44
C ILE A 122 -7.29 11.70 -1.80
N LEU A 123 -8.08 11.78 -2.88
CA LEU A 123 -7.59 12.23 -4.19
C LEU A 123 -7.11 13.68 -4.16
N LYS A 124 -7.86 14.57 -3.50
CA LYS A 124 -7.46 15.97 -3.33
C LYS A 124 -6.21 16.11 -2.49
N GLU A 125 -6.14 15.41 -1.37
CA GLU A 125 -4.96 15.36 -0.51
C GLU A 125 -3.73 14.84 -1.24
N ALA A 126 -3.85 13.72 -1.97
CA ALA A 126 -2.76 13.17 -2.77
C ALA A 126 -2.26 14.18 -3.82
N LYS A 127 -3.16 14.84 -4.54
CA LYS A 127 -2.80 15.86 -5.53
C LYS A 127 -2.09 17.07 -4.92
N GLN A 128 -2.51 17.52 -3.74
CA GLN A 128 -1.88 18.63 -3.02
C GLN A 128 -0.45 18.28 -2.57
N HIS A 129 -0.27 17.06 -2.04
CA HIS A 129 1.04 16.62 -1.53
C HIS A 129 2.05 16.30 -2.63
N ARG A 130 1.58 15.80 -3.77
CA ARG A 130 2.45 15.24 -4.81
C ARG A 130 2.55 16.12 -6.06
N ASN A 131 1.57 16.98 -6.31
CA ASN A 131 1.49 17.83 -7.51
C ASN A 131 1.80 17.06 -8.82
N PRO A 132 1.09 15.96 -9.12
CA PRO A 132 1.43 15.05 -10.21
C PRO A 132 1.27 15.72 -11.56
N GLY A 133 2.11 15.33 -12.51
CA GLY A 133 2.01 15.76 -13.92
C GLY A 133 0.77 15.22 -14.63
N GLN A 134 0.54 15.68 -15.85
CA GLN A 134 -0.64 15.32 -16.67
C GLN A 134 -0.64 13.84 -17.13
N LEU A 135 0.47 13.13 -17.01
CA LEU A 135 0.61 11.74 -17.47
C LEU A 135 0.26 10.69 -16.40
N LEU A 136 -0.18 11.13 -15.23
CA LEU A 136 -0.53 10.22 -14.13
C LEU A 136 -1.64 9.25 -14.54
N VAL A 137 -1.38 7.97 -14.33
CA VAL A 137 -2.39 6.90 -14.40
C VAL A 137 -2.93 6.67 -13.00
N ILE A 138 -4.26 6.75 -12.83
CA ILE A 138 -4.94 6.31 -11.60
C ILE A 138 -5.66 4.99 -11.87
N HIS A 139 -5.23 3.94 -11.18
CA HIS A 139 -5.79 2.59 -11.31
C HIS A 139 -6.65 2.24 -10.11
N SER A 140 -7.79 1.58 -10.35
CA SER A 140 -8.70 1.10 -9.31
C SER A 140 -9.45 -0.14 -9.77
N ASP A 141 -10.19 -0.75 -8.87
CA ASP A 141 -11.22 -1.71 -9.23
C ASP A 141 -12.42 -1.02 -9.92
N ARG A 142 -13.48 -1.80 -10.21
CA ARG A 142 -14.73 -1.31 -10.83
C ARG A 142 -15.82 -1.02 -9.79
N GLY A 143 -15.47 -0.74 -8.55
CA GLY A 143 -16.42 -0.35 -7.52
C GLY A 143 -17.23 0.88 -7.94
N CYS A 144 -18.49 0.96 -7.48
CA CYS A 144 -19.41 2.04 -7.86
C CYS A 144 -18.85 3.44 -7.55
N GLN A 145 -17.97 3.57 -6.57
CA GLN A 145 -17.29 4.81 -6.21
C GLN A 145 -16.39 5.30 -7.35
N TYR A 146 -15.63 4.40 -7.97
CA TYR A 146 -14.63 4.70 -9.01
C TYR A 146 -15.22 4.95 -10.41
N VAL A 147 -16.49 4.60 -10.61
CA VAL A 147 -17.23 4.88 -11.86
C VAL A 147 -18.23 6.03 -11.73
N SER A 148 -18.29 6.66 -10.56
CA SER A 148 -19.21 7.78 -10.28
C SER A 148 -18.82 9.05 -11.05
N GLN A 149 -19.79 9.90 -11.36
CA GLN A 149 -19.54 11.18 -12.03
C GLN A 149 -18.59 12.09 -11.22
N ALA A 150 -18.69 12.05 -9.88
CA ALA A 150 -17.82 12.82 -9.00
C ALA A 150 -16.34 12.37 -9.14
N TYR A 151 -16.09 11.06 -9.17
CA TYR A 151 -14.74 10.52 -9.40
C TYR A 151 -14.21 10.87 -10.78
N ILE A 152 -15.03 10.71 -11.83
CA ILE A 152 -14.69 11.04 -13.20
C ILE A 152 -14.28 12.51 -13.33
N LYS A 153 -15.03 13.41 -12.71
CA LYS A 153 -14.75 14.85 -12.69
C LYS A 153 -13.44 15.14 -11.94
N GLU A 154 -13.24 14.55 -10.77
CA GLU A 154 -12.03 14.77 -9.97
C GLU A 154 -10.76 14.24 -10.66
N THR A 155 -10.88 13.17 -11.44
CA THR A 155 -9.76 12.55 -12.18
C THR A 155 -9.69 12.95 -13.65
N ALA A 156 -10.36 14.04 -14.06
CA ALA A 156 -10.45 14.45 -15.48
C ALA A 156 -9.09 14.70 -16.14
N LYS A 157 -8.08 15.15 -15.37
CA LYS A 157 -6.69 15.38 -15.85
C LYS A 157 -5.80 14.16 -15.74
N MET A 158 -6.32 13.02 -15.31
CA MET A 158 -5.59 11.77 -15.13
C MET A 158 -6.06 10.73 -16.15
N ARG A 159 -5.22 9.75 -16.44
CA ARG A 159 -5.59 8.58 -17.23
C ARG A 159 -6.18 7.52 -16.31
N ARG A 160 -7.50 7.33 -16.36
CA ARG A 160 -8.16 6.30 -15.54
C ARG A 160 -7.92 4.91 -16.12
N SER A 161 -7.53 3.99 -15.26
CA SER A 161 -7.32 2.58 -15.54
C SER A 161 -8.15 1.73 -14.56
N TYR A 162 -8.75 0.66 -15.04
CA TYR A 162 -9.62 -0.18 -14.24
C TYR A 162 -9.23 -1.65 -14.35
N SER A 163 -9.23 -2.36 -13.23
CA SER A 163 -9.00 -3.81 -13.20
C SER A 163 -9.98 -4.53 -14.13
N LYS A 164 -9.56 -5.63 -14.73
CA LYS A 164 -10.48 -6.50 -15.47
C LYS A 164 -11.45 -7.17 -14.52
N LYS A 165 -12.68 -7.42 -14.98
CA LYS A 165 -13.69 -8.14 -14.20
C LYS A 165 -13.20 -9.54 -13.87
N GLY A 166 -13.19 -9.89 -12.58
CA GLY A 166 -12.76 -11.22 -12.12
C GLY A 166 -11.26 -11.47 -12.12
N TYR A 167 -10.43 -10.41 -12.28
CA TYR A 167 -8.97 -10.49 -12.25
C TYR A 167 -8.41 -9.72 -11.04
N PRO A 168 -8.31 -10.37 -9.87
CA PRO A 168 -7.78 -9.73 -8.66
C PRO A 168 -6.31 -9.29 -8.81
N TRP A 169 -5.55 -9.96 -9.66
CA TRP A 169 -4.15 -9.64 -9.93
C TRP A 169 -3.93 -8.21 -10.44
N ASP A 170 -4.91 -7.62 -11.11
CA ASP A 170 -4.81 -6.27 -11.68
C ASP A 170 -4.64 -5.17 -10.62
N ASN A 171 -5.04 -5.42 -9.35
CA ASN A 171 -4.88 -4.46 -8.23
C ASN A 171 -4.00 -5.00 -7.09
N ALA A 172 -3.19 -6.02 -7.37
CA ALA A 172 -2.46 -6.81 -6.38
C ALA A 172 -1.56 -5.99 -5.45
N CYS A 173 -0.99 -4.87 -5.92
CA CYS A 173 -0.07 -4.06 -5.10
C CYS A 173 -0.75 -3.43 -3.89
N ILE A 174 -1.91 -2.79 -4.09
CA ILE A 174 -2.62 -2.14 -2.99
C ILE A 174 -3.39 -3.16 -2.14
N GLU A 175 -3.90 -4.24 -2.75
CA GLU A 175 -4.48 -5.37 -2.02
C GLU A 175 -3.43 -6.03 -1.09
N SER A 176 -2.19 -6.15 -1.56
CA SER A 176 -1.07 -6.61 -0.72
C SER A 176 -0.85 -5.70 0.49
N PHE A 177 -0.88 -4.38 0.31
CA PHE A 177 -0.82 -3.42 1.44
C PHE A 177 -1.97 -3.64 2.42
N HIS A 178 -3.21 -3.77 1.93
CA HIS A 178 -4.36 -4.02 2.79
C HIS A 178 -4.26 -5.33 3.57
N SER A 179 -3.74 -6.37 2.92
CA SER A 179 -3.44 -7.64 3.58
C SER A 179 -2.36 -7.50 4.65
N LEU A 180 -1.30 -6.72 4.35
CA LEU A 180 -0.18 -6.49 5.27
C LEU A 180 -0.61 -5.73 6.52
N ILE A 181 -1.31 -4.59 6.39
CA ILE A 181 -1.76 -3.82 7.57
C ILE A 181 -2.68 -4.65 8.46
N LYS A 182 -3.60 -5.43 7.87
CA LYS A 182 -4.47 -6.32 8.65
C LYS A 182 -3.67 -7.37 9.39
N ARG A 183 -2.81 -8.10 8.71
CA ARG A 183 -2.07 -9.24 9.23
C ARG A 183 -0.98 -8.84 10.22
N GLU A 184 -0.17 -7.85 9.83
CA GLU A 184 1.00 -7.45 10.61
C GLU A 184 0.65 -6.58 11.81
N TRP A 185 -0.53 -5.93 11.79
CA TRP A 185 -0.87 -4.93 12.79
C TRP A 185 -2.28 -5.07 13.34
N LEU A 186 -3.33 -4.81 12.55
CA LEU A 186 -4.70 -4.67 13.04
C LEU A 186 -5.24 -5.94 13.72
N ASN A 187 -4.93 -7.13 13.19
CA ASN A 187 -5.41 -8.41 13.74
C ASN A 187 -4.82 -8.75 15.13
N ARG A 188 -3.85 -7.97 15.62
CA ARG A 188 -3.31 -8.10 16.98
C ARG A 188 -4.22 -7.50 18.05
N PHE A 189 -5.20 -6.71 17.64
CA PHE A 189 -6.06 -5.94 18.53
C PHE A 189 -7.52 -6.36 18.36
N LYS A 190 -8.26 -6.39 19.50
CA LYS A 190 -9.72 -6.44 19.49
C LYS A 190 -10.22 -5.00 19.38
N ILE A 191 -10.37 -4.51 18.16
CA ILE A 191 -10.71 -3.12 17.89
C ILE A 191 -12.16 -2.85 18.32
N GLN A 192 -12.35 -1.92 19.25
CA GLN A 192 -13.66 -1.66 19.86
C GLN A 192 -14.51 -0.71 19.00
N ASN A 193 -13.90 0.33 18.46
CA ASN A 193 -14.61 1.42 17.78
C ASN A 193 -13.78 2.09 16.69
N TYR A 194 -14.41 3.03 15.98
CA TYR A 194 -13.80 3.83 14.95
C TYR A 194 -12.52 4.56 15.41
N GLN A 195 -12.56 5.17 16.60
CA GLN A 195 -11.42 5.98 17.09
C GLN A 195 -10.18 5.11 17.31
N GLN A 196 -10.35 3.93 17.88
CA GLN A 196 -9.25 2.97 18.06
C GLN A 196 -8.73 2.48 16.70
N ALA A 197 -9.62 2.18 15.75
CA ALA A 197 -9.22 1.80 14.39
C ALA A 197 -8.40 2.91 13.74
N TYR A 198 -8.81 4.18 13.86
CA TYR A 198 -8.10 5.33 13.31
C TYR A 198 -6.68 5.46 13.86
N VAL A 199 -6.53 5.37 15.19
CA VAL A 199 -5.21 5.43 15.85
C VAL A 199 -4.32 4.30 15.36
N LEU A 200 -4.81 3.07 15.29
CA LEU A 200 -4.03 1.92 14.83
C LEU A 200 -3.60 2.05 13.37
N VAL A 201 -4.46 2.56 12.48
CA VAL A 201 -4.08 2.82 11.07
C VAL A 201 -3.00 3.90 11.00
N PHE A 202 -3.15 5.00 11.77
CA PHE A 202 -2.18 6.08 11.81
C PHE A 202 -0.81 5.63 12.34
N GLU A 203 -0.78 4.77 13.36
CA GLU A 203 0.45 4.26 13.97
C GLU A 203 1.17 3.19 13.13
N TYR A 204 0.55 2.70 12.07
CA TYR A 204 1.19 1.69 11.23
C TYR A 204 2.39 2.25 10.48
N ILE A 205 3.54 1.65 10.71
CA ILE A 205 4.87 2.12 10.28
C ILE A 205 5.20 1.86 8.81
N TYR A 206 4.21 1.64 7.96
CA TYR A 206 4.38 1.17 6.58
C TYR A 206 5.32 2.05 5.74
N ASN A 207 5.07 3.36 5.71
CA ASN A 207 5.86 4.28 4.89
C ASN A 207 7.24 4.60 5.49
N THR A 208 7.41 4.45 6.80
CA THR A 208 8.55 5.02 7.53
C THR A 208 9.62 3.99 7.92
N LEU A 209 9.20 2.87 8.49
CA LEU A 209 10.13 1.87 9.04
C LEU A 209 10.03 0.50 8.35
N ARG A 210 8.87 0.18 7.79
CA ARG A 210 8.69 -1.12 7.16
C ARG A 210 9.48 -1.23 5.88
N ILE A 211 10.47 -2.13 5.85
CA ILE A 211 11.27 -2.37 4.64
C ILE A 211 10.51 -3.26 3.64
N HIS A 212 10.73 -2.98 2.35
CA HIS A 212 10.13 -3.67 1.22
C HIS A 212 11.19 -4.22 0.27
N SER A 213 11.04 -5.47 -0.16
CA SER A 213 11.94 -6.06 -1.17
C SER A 213 11.92 -5.29 -2.49
N HIS A 214 10.74 -4.81 -2.92
CA HIS A 214 10.60 -3.95 -4.10
C HIS A 214 11.42 -2.64 -3.99
N CYS A 215 11.53 -2.08 -2.81
CA CYS A 215 12.30 -0.85 -2.53
C CYS A 215 13.74 -1.17 -2.11
N GLN A 216 14.33 -2.25 -2.58
CA GLN A 216 15.69 -2.67 -2.22
C GLN A 216 15.87 -2.78 -0.69
N TYR A 217 14.88 -3.31 0.00
CA TYR A 217 14.83 -3.40 1.46
C TYR A 217 14.95 -2.04 2.20
N MET A 218 14.51 -0.97 1.56
CA MET A 218 14.29 0.32 2.21
C MET A 218 12.81 0.53 2.57
N SER A 219 12.53 1.49 3.42
CA SER A 219 11.16 1.98 3.57
C SER A 219 10.71 2.75 2.32
N PRO A 220 9.40 2.85 2.03
CA PRO A 220 8.91 3.68 0.93
C PRO A 220 9.44 5.12 0.95
N ASN A 221 9.53 5.73 2.14
CA ASN A 221 10.06 7.09 2.27
C ASN A 221 11.55 7.17 1.92
N ASP A 222 12.36 6.23 2.40
CA ASP A 222 13.81 6.23 2.13
C ASP A 222 14.10 5.95 0.67
N TYR A 223 13.31 5.08 0.04
CA TYR A 223 13.44 4.77 -1.38
C TYR A 223 13.14 6.00 -2.27
N GLU A 224 12.09 6.77 -1.97
CA GLU A 224 11.81 8.02 -2.68
C GLU A 224 12.88 9.08 -2.44
N LYS A 225 13.39 9.16 -1.21
CA LYS A 225 14.47 10.09 -0.88
C LYS A 225 15.75 9.78 -1.68
N LEU A 226 16.14 8.52 -1.74
CA LEU A 226 17.30 8.09 -2.54
C LEU A 226 17.13 8.46 -4.01
N TYR A 227 15.95 8.23 -4.59
CA TYR A 227 15.65 8.61 -5.96
C TYR A 227 15.77 10.13 -6.18
N ALA A 228 15.20 10.93 -5.28
CA ALA A 228 15.27 12.40 -5.37
C ALA A 228 16.71 12.93 -5.28
N ASP A 229 17.52 12.35 -4.40
CA ASP A 229 18.93 12.72 -4.26
C ASP A 229 19.74 12.34 -5.51
N PHE A 230 19.48 11.17 -6.10
CA PHE A 230 20.11 10.77 -7.37
C PHE A 230 19.76 11.71 -8.53
N GLN A 231 18.50 12.12 -8.65
CA GLN A 231 18.08 13.10 -9.68
C GLN A 231 18.77 14.46 -9.52
N LYS A 232 18.92 14.95 -8.29
CA LYS A 232 19.64 16.21 -8.02
C LYS A 232 21.11 16.14 -8.45
N HIS A 233 21.80 15.02 -8.16
CA HIS A 233 23.21 14.85 -8.54
C HIS A 233 23.37 14.82 -10.07
N ASN A 234 22.47 14.12 -10.78
CA ASN A 234 22.54 14.07 -12.24
C ASN A 234 22.24 15.42 -12.91
N MET A 235 21.38 16.26 -12.32
CA MET A 235 21.14 17.63 -12.81
C MET A 235 22.35 18.55 -12.57
N CYS A 236 23.10 18.35 -11.49
CA CYS A 236 24.31 19.13 -11.21
C CYS A 236 25.54 18.71 -12.02
N SER A 237 25.56 17.44 -12.52
CA SER A 237 26.68 16.89 -13.29
C SER A 237 26.54 17.07 -14.81
N GLY A 238 25.44 17.64 -15.27
CA GLY A 238 25.10 17.85 -16.69
C GLY A 238 25.36 19.28 -17.21
N ILE A 239 26.33 20.02 -16.59
CA ILE A 239 26.84 21.31 -17.07
C ILE A 239 28.23 21.12 -17.63
#